data_e8a4f1166cfb3e13a94fdff5d91489a2
#
_entry.id   e8a4f1166cfb3e13a94fdff5d91489a2
#
_cell.length_a   1.000
_cell.length_b   1.000
_cell.length_c   1.000
_cell.angle_alpha   90.00
_cell.angle_beta   90.00
_cell.angle_gamma   90.00
#
_symmetry.space_group_name_H-M   'P 1'
#
loop_
_entity.id
_entity.type
_entity.pdbx_description
1 polymer ?
#
loop_
_entity_poly.entity_id
_entity_poly.type
_entity_poly.pdbx_seq_one_letter_code
_entity_poly.pdbx_strand_id
1 'polypeptide(L)'
;MKYRALYLHIPFCRAKCLYCDFDSRALTGCALEEAIGAYCEGLSAQVDAHGNAGELSAVETVYVGGGTPSLLGVRLVGLVDYVHAYCEPVEFTCEANPESFTLDLAQALRAAGVTRISLGVQSLNASELKAIGRIHSAEQAMLAVAQAKAAGFSTSCDVMCGLPGQTLDTFAETLRSLVTLNPDHVSVYPLQLEEGTPLARMEEAGEMEVPDEDFQAQCMDLAAEVLEEAGYERYEVASYAKPGHRCRHNIAYWTGKPYLGLGRSAASMLDVCKGECREARFIACPDVQKGEGSRMRGEPLSPKEENLLSRSDARRGESLSSCPDERNEEGLSAREKGLSLREEGLSAREEGLLSKGKALPPIDANLSMDGLSSVRVSSDVARIRFKQLDDAGGQFETEELSAREATAEDLMLACRMTDGISADLLARAARVIPDDELSFACQQAVEKGLAVWDGGALRPTHLGWLEGNELFGIFWNLAYES
;
A
#
# COMPACT_ATOMS: atom_id res chain seq x y z
N MET A 1 -15.30 18.13 3.91
CA MET A 1 -13.91 17.98 3.44
C MET A 1 -13.91 17.02 2.26
N LYS A 2 -12.97 17.11 1.32
CA LYS A 2 -12.97 16.26 0.13
C LYS A 2 -11.59 15.62 -0.04
N TYR A 3 -11.57 14.32 -0.10
CA TYR A 3 -10.38 13.56 -0.40
C TYR A 3 -10.04 13.61 -1.89
N ARG A 4 -8.75 13.48 -2.23
CA ARG A 4 -8.25 13.46 -3.61
C ARG A 4 -7.83 12.05 -4.04
N ALA A 5 -7.53 11.20 -3.09
CA ALA A 5 -7.19 9.79 -3.32
C ALA A 5 -8.00 8.90 -2.37
N LEU A 6 -8.36 7.70 -2.85
CA LEU A 6 -9.04 6.66 -2.10
C LEU A 6 -8.21 5.38 -2.15
N TYR A 7 -7.88 4.84 -0.98
CA TYR A 7 -7.23 3.54 -0.83
C TYR A 7 -8.18 2.54 -0.20
N LEU A 8 -8.30 1.35 -0.77
CA LEU A 8 -9.08 0.24 -0.25
C LEU A 8 -8.14 -0.91 0.12
N HIS A 9 -8.08 -1.27 1.39
CA HIS A 9 -7.21 -2.34 1.87
C HIS A 9 -7.93 -3.69 1.82
N ILE A 10 -7.29 -4.69 1.24
CA ILE A 10 -7.77 -6.07 1.15
C ILE A 10 -6.83 -6.97 1.97
N PRO A 11 -7.22 -7.42 3.17
CA PRO A 11 -6.32 -8.12 4.10
C PRO A 11 -6.23 -9.63 3.86
N PHE A 12 -6.33 -10.11 2.63
CA PHE A 12 -6.34 -11.55 2.33
C PHE A 12 -5.22 -11.95 1.40
N CYS A 13 -4.56 -13.06 1.74
CA CYS A 13 -3.59 -13.74 0.89
C CYS A 13 -3.90 -15.24 0.86
N ARG A 14 -3.52 -15.93 -0.22
CA ARG A 14 -3.57 -17.39 -0.28
C ARG A 14 -2.46 -18.02 0.56
N ALA A 15 -1.29 -17.38 0.57
CA ALA A 15 -0.15 -17.69 1.43
C ALA A 15 0.54 -16.38 1.82
N LYS A 16 1.04 -16.26 3.06
CA LYS A 16 1.82 -15.09 3.48
C LYS A 16 3.29 -15.31 3.10
N CYS A 17 3.88 -14.36 2.38
CA CYS A 17 5.29 -14.39 2.02
C CYS A 17 6.17 -14.27 3.27
N LEU A 18 7.39 -14.82 3.23
CA LEU A 18 8.25 -14.88 4.40
C LEU A 18 8.74 -13.50 4.87
N TYR A 19 8.82 -12.53 3.98
CA TYR A 19 9.27 -11.16 4.25
C TYR A 19 8.15 -10.17 4.60
N CYS A 20 6.87 -10.57 4.40
CA CYS A 20 5.76 -9.62 4.40
C CYS A 20 5.28 -9.30 5.83
N ASP A 21 5.31 -8.03 6.19
CA ASP A 21 4.78 -7.44 7.43
C ASP A 21 3.34 -6.91 7.29
N PHE A 22 2.82 -6.80 6.06
CA PHE A 22 1.47 -6.27 5.83
C PHE A 22 0.42 -7.00 6.68
N ASP A 23 -0.54 -6.23 7.20
CA ASP A 23 -1.68 -6.78 7.92
C ASP A 23 -2.57 -7.57 6.94
N SER A 24 -2.19 -8.84 6.75
CA SER A 24 -2.89 -9.77 5.86
C SER A 24 -3.03 -11.15 6.51
N ARG A 25 -4.13 -11.82 6.17
CA ARG A 25 -4.48 -13.15 6.68
C ARG A 25 -4.38 -14.17 5.56
N ALA A 26 -3.59 -15.22 5.79
CA ALA A 26 -3.54 -16.36 4.88
C ALA A 26 -4.69 -17.31 5.22
N LEU A 27 -5.67 -17.40 4.34
CA LEU A 27 -6.86 -18.24 4.46
C LEU A 27 -7.05 -19.07 3.18
N THR A 28 -7.70 -20.23 3.30
CA THR A 28 -7.99 -21.12 2.17
C THR A 28 -9.39 -21.73 2.29
N GLY A 29 -9.91 -22.27 1.18
CA GLY A 29 -11.19 -22.97 1.15
C GLY A 29 -12.39 -22.13 1.58
N CYS A 30 -13.37 -22.76 2.24
CA CYS A 30 -14.63 -22.11 2.64
C CYS A 30 -14.39 -20.92 3.60
N ALA A 31 -13.40 -21.01 4.50
CA ALA A 31 -13.09 -19.93 5.43
C ALA A 31 -12.62 -18.65 4.72
N LEU A 32 -11.88 -18.78 3.61
CA LEU A 32 -11.48 -17.63 2.80
C LEU A 32 -12.71 -17.00 2.12
N GLU A 33 -13.58 -17.80 1.54
CA GLU A 33 -14.78 -17.32 0.82
C GLU A 33 -15.77 -16.59 1.76
N GLU A 34 -15.99 -17.13 2.95
CA GLU A 34 -16.83 -16.50 3.98
C GLU A 34 -16.23 -15.19 4.48
N ALA A 35 -14.92 -15.18 4.77
CA ALA A 35 -14.21 -13.99 5.23
C ALA A 35 -14.22 -12.88 4.16
N ILE A 36 -13.96 -13.21 2.89
CA ILE A 36 -14.02 -12.27 1.78
C ILE A 36 -15.45 -11.71 1.64
N GLY A 37 -16.49 -12.56 1.71
CA GLY A 37 -17.87 -12.13 1.59
C GLY A 37 -18.24 -11.07 2.64
N ALA A 38 -18.04 -11.41 3.91
CA ALA A 38 -18.34 -10.50 5.02
C ALA A 38 -17.52 -9.19 4.97
N TYR A 39 -16.23 -9.31 4.59
CA TYR A 39 -15.35 -8.14 4.48
C TYR A 39 -15.77 -7.20 3.35
N CYS A 40 -16.10 -7.73 2.17
CA CYS A 40 -16.57 -6.92 1.04
C CYS A 40 -17.86 -6.18 1.38
N GLU A 41 -18.81 -6.81 2.09
CA GLU A 41 -20.03 -6.16 2.55
C GLU A 41 -19.70 -4.98 3.49
N GLY A 42 -18.82 -5.17 4.47
CA GLY A 42 -18.37 -4.13 5.39
C GLY A 42 -17.64 -3.00 4.67
N LEU A 43 -16.75 -3.32 3.73
CA LEU A 43 -16.00 -2.32 2.97
C LEU A 43 -16.91 -1.51 2.04
N SER A 44 -17.89 -2.15 1.40
CA SER A 44 -18.90 -1.47 0.58
C SER A 44 -19.75 -0.51 1.43
N ALA A 45 -20.13 -0.90 2.64
CA ALA A 45 -20.86 -0.01 3.55
C ALA A 45 -20.02 1.22 3.97
N GLN A 46 -18.69 1.07 4.14
CA GLN A 46 -17.79 2.20 4.38
C GLN A 46 -17.73 3.14 3.16
N VAL A 47 -17.62 2.60 1.95
CA VAL A 47 -17.67 3.39 0.71
C VAL A 47 -18.99 4.16 0.60
N ASP A 48 -20.13 3.51 0.87
CA ASP A 48 -21.45 4.15 0.86
C ASP A 48 -21.55 5.31 1.85
N ALA A 49 -21.05 5.09 3.07
CA ALA A 49 -21.13 6.10 4.12
C ALA A 49 -20.37 7.38 3.71
N HIS A 50 -19.12 7.25 3.21
CA HIS A 50 -18.32 8.37 2.73
C HIS A 50 -18.86 8.97 1.42
N GLY A 51 -19.39 8.12 0.53
CA GLY A 51 -20.02 8.54 -0.73
C GLY A 51 -21.25 9.38 -0.49
N ASN A 52 -22.17 8.92 0.37
CA ASN A 52 -23.41 9.64 0.74
C ASN A 52 -23.11 10.96 1.48
N ALA A 53 -22.00 11.03 2.23
CA ALA A 53 -21.52 12.28 2.81
C ALA A 53 -20.91 13.24 1.78
N GLY A 54 -20.76 12.83 0.52
CA GLY A 54 -20.17 13.63 -0.57
C GLY A 54 -18.66 13.79 -0.50
N GLU A 55 -17.98 13.02 0.34
CA GLU A 55 -16.55 13.13 0.59
C GLU A 55 -15.73 12.55 -0.56
N LEU A 56 -16.27 11.60 -1.34
CA LEU A 56 -15.61 10.96 -2.48
C LEU A 56 -15.71 11.76 -3.79
N SER A 57 -16.53 12.82 -3.83
CA SER A 57 -16.84 13.56 -5.07
C SER A 57 -15.65 14.28 -5.74
N ALA A 58 -14.51 14.39 -5.06
CA ALA A 58 -13.28 15.00 -5.60
C ALA A 58 -12.12 13.98 -5.74
N VAL A 59 -12.39 12.70 -5.57
CA VAL A 59 -11.39 11.64 -5.71
C VAL A 59 -10.92 11.54 -7.17
N GLU A 60 -9.63 11.70 -7.36
CA GLU A 60 -8.94 11.61 -8.66
C GLU A 60 -8.33 10.25 -8.90
N THR A 61 -7.92 9.57 -7.81
CA THR A 61 -7.28 8.26 -7.90
C THR A 61 -7.86 7.29 -6.89
N VAL A 62 -8.05 6.05 -7.31
CA VAL A 62 -8.44 4.92 -6.45
C VAL A 62 -7.37 3.84 -6.53
N TYR A 63 -7.03 3.26 -5.39
CA TYR A 63 -6.06 2.17 -5.31
C TYR A 63 -6.59 1.07 -4.40
N VAL A 64 -6.74 -0.13 -4.92
CA VAL A 64 -7.11 -1.33 -4.17
C VAL A 64 -5.86 -2.17 -3.98
N GLY A 65 -5.39 -2.26 -2.74
CA GLY A 65 -4.12 -2.89 -2.41
C GLY A 65 -4.15 -3.69 -1.11
N GLY A 66 -2.97 -4.05 -0.62
CA GLY A 66 -2.77 -4.71 0.66
C GLY A 66 -2.24 -6.14 0.55
N GLY A 67 -3.05 -7.14 0.88
CA GLY A 67 -2.68 -8.55 0.73
C GLY A 67 -2.67 -8.98 -0.75
N THR A 68 -3.82 -9.42 -1.25
CA THR A 68 -3.96 -9.85 -2.65
C THR A 68 -5.37 -9.55 -3.16
N PRO A 69 -5.65 -8.34 -3.65
CA PRO A 69 -6.98 -7.95 -4.12
C PRO A 69 -7.56 -8.88 -5.19
N SER A 70 -6.73 -9.39 -6.09
CA SER A 70 -7.16 -10.33 -7.14
C SER A 70 -7.79 -11.64 -6.64
N LEU A 71 -7.59 -12.00 -5.35
CA LEU A 71 -8.27 -13.14 -4.72
C LEU A 71 -9.78 -12.95 -4.57
N LEU A 72 -10.26 -11.72 -4.57
CA LEU A 72 -11.69 -11.42 -4.47
C LEU A 72 -12.46 -11.84 -5.74
N GLY A 73 -11.76 -12.04 -6.86
CA GLY A 73 -12.37 -12.45 -8.12
C GLY A 73 -13.49 -11.48 -8.55
N VAL A 74 -14.69 -12.01 -8.80
CA VAL A 74 -15.85 -11.22 -9.24
C VAL A 74 -16.32 -10.19 -8.18
N ARG A 75 -16.04 -10.43 -6.88
CA ARG A 75 -16.37 -9.46 -5.83
C ARG A 75 -15.52 -8.19 -5.93
N LEU A 76 -14.27 -8.31 -6.45
CA LEU A 76 -13.45 -7.14 -6.75
C LEU A 76 -14.11 -6.27 -7.83
N VAL A 77 -14.68 -6.90 -8.87
CA VAL A 77 -15.42 -6.18 -9.92
C VAL A 77 -16.61 -5.43 -9.32
N GLY A 78 -17.40 -6.10 -8.45
CA GLY A 78 -18.50 -5.45 -7.75
C GLY A 78 -18.07 -4.28 -6.87
N LEU A 79 -16.92 -4.37 -6.19
CA LEU A 79 -16.37 -3.28 -5.40
C LEU A 79 -15.96 -2.08 -6.28
N VAL A 80 -15.38 -2.34 -7.45
CA VAL A 80 -15.05 -1.30 -8.43
C VAL A 80 -16.31 -0.55 -8.89
N ASP A 81 -17.37 -1.29 -9.27
CA ASP A 81 -18.65 -0.70 -9.67
C ASP A 81 -19.26 0.14 -8.53
N TYR A 82 -19.12 -0.32 -7.28
CA TYR A 82 -19.57 0.39 -6.09
C TYR A 82 -18.89 1.74 -5.91
N VAL A 83 -17.56 1.78 -6.09
CA VAL A 83 -16.78 3.03 -6.00
C VAL A 83 -17.17 4.00 -7.12
N HIS A 84 -17.38 3.49 -8.33
CA HIS A 84 -17.82 4.32 -9.48
C HIS A 84 -19.20 4.96 -9.31
N ALA A 85 -20.03 4.45 -8.38
CA ALA A 85 -21.29 5.13 -8.04
C ALA A 85 -21.09 6.50 -7.37
N TYR A 86 -19.89 6.77 -6.81
CA TYR A 86 -19.62 7.99 -6.04
C TYR A 86 -18.51 8.88 -6.61
N CYS A 87 -17.63 8.35 -7.46
CA CYS A 87 -16.56 9.13 -8.08
C CYS A 87 -16.15 8.56 -9.44
N GLU A 88 -15.56 9.42 -10.27
CA GLU A 88 -15.03 9.11 -11.60
C GLU A 88 -13.50 9.35 -11.59
N PRO A 89 -12.71 8.42 -11.02
CA PRO A 89 -11.28 8.63 -10.91
C PRO A 89 -10.60 8.58 -12.29
N VAL A 90 -9.56 9.39 -12.47
CA VAL A 90 -8.73 9.36 -13.69
C VAL A 90 -7.76 8.19 -13.69
N GLU A 91 -7.49 7.60 -12.51
CA GLU A 91 -6.70 6.39 -12.35
C GLU A 91 -7.36 5.49 -11.31
N PHE A 92 -7.68 4.27 -11.71
CA PHE A 92 -8.15 3.22 -10.82
C PHE A 92 -7.16 2.05 -10.88
N THR A 93 -6.38 1.83 -9.82
CA THR A 93 -5.38 0.78 -9.71
C THR A 93 -5.90 -0.38 -8.87
N CYS A 94 -5.64 -1.62 -9.31
CA CYS A 94 -5.78 -2.82 -8.48
C CYS A 94 -4.45 -3.57 -8.44
N GLU A 95 -4.05 -4.01 -7.25
CA GLU A 95 -2.96 -4.96 -7.09
C GLU A 95 -3.41 -6.39 -7.40
N ALA A 96 -2.49 -7.16 -7.92
CA ALA A 96 -2.72 -8.58 -8.20
C ALA A 96 -1.45 -9.41 -8.02
N ASN A 97 -1.63 -10.65 -7.60
CA ASN A 97 -0.57 -11.64 -7.65
C ASN A 97 -0.74 -12.53 -8.87
N PRO A 98 0.37 -12.98 -9.51
CA PRO A 98 0.33 -13.78 -10.72
C PRO A 98 -0.53 -15.05 -10.63
N GLU A 99 -0.56 -15.72 -9.47
CA GLU A 99 -1.31 -16.95 -9.26
C GLU A 99 -2.83 -16.77 -9.18
N SER A 100 -3.31 -15.55 -9.00
CA SER A 100 -4.73 -15.21 -8.86
C SER A 100 -5.26 -14.29 -9.96
N PHE A 101 -4.39 -13.82 -10.86
CA PHE A 101 -4.74 -12.92 -11.94
C PHE A 101 -4.97 -13.71 -13.24
N THR A 102 -6.22 -13.81 -13.68
CA THR A 102 -6.62 -14.52 -14.90
C THR A 102 -7.07 -13.55 -15.99
N LEU A 103 -7.07 -14.02 -17.26
CA LEU A 103 -7.56 -13.19 -18.37
C LEU A 103 -9.04 -12.80 -18.20
N ASP A 104 -9.88 -13.71 -17.68
CA ASP A 104 -11.31 -13.44 -17.45
C ASP A 104 -11.46 -12.32 -16.40
N LEU A 105 -10.71 -12.40 -15.30
CA LEU A 105 -10.69 -11.34 -14.27
C LEU A 105 -10.17 -10.01 -14.85
N ALA A 106 -9.08 -10.07 -15.62
CA ALA A 106 -8.53 -8.90 -16.28
C ALA A 106 -9.55 -8.18 -17.16
N GLN A 107 -10.26 -8.95 -18.01
CA GLN A 107 -11.31 -8.40 -18.89
C GLN A 107 -12.47 -7.81 -18.09
N ALA A 108 -12.91 -8.48 -17.03
CA ALA A 108 -13.99 -8.00 -16.17
C ALA A 108 -13.61 -6.70 -15.43
N LEU A 109 -12.42 -6.63 -14.85
CA LEU A 109 -11.91 -5.41 -14.19
C LEU A 109 -11.76 -4.25 -15.20
N ARG A 110 -11.29 -4.55 -16.40
CA ARG A 110 -11.17 -3.52 -17.45
C ARG A 110 -12.52 -2.97 -17.86
N ALA A 111 -13.51 -3.84 -17.99
CA ALA A 111 -14.89 -3.45 -18.31
C ALA A 111 -15.55 -2.63 -17.19
N ALA A 112 -15.23 -2.92 -15.93
CA ALA A 112 -15.70 -2.17 -14.77
C ALA A 112 -15.02 -0.80 -14.58
N GLY A 113 -13.97 -0.47 -15.35
CA GLY A 113 -13.35 0.86 -15.30
C GLY A 113 -11.97 0.90 -14.62
N VAL A 114 -11.40 -0.23 -14.21
CA VAL A 114 -10.00 -0.27 -13.75
C VAL A 114 -9.09 0.13 -14.92
N THR A 115 -8.14 1.03 -14.63
CA THR A 115 -7.24 1.59 -15.66
C THR A 115 -5.82 1.05 -15.53
N ARG A 116 -5.41 0.62 -14.32
CA ARG A 116 -4.05 0.19 -14.00
C ARG A 116 -4.06 -1.09 -13.16
N ILE A 117 -3.14 -2.01 -13.46
CA ILE A 117 -2.86 -3.20 -12.65
C ILE A 117 -1.41 -3.15 -12.17
N SER A 118 -1.17 -3.41 -10.87
CA SER A 118 0.15 -3.63 -10.30
C SER A 118 0.33 -5.11 -9.97
N LEU A 119 1.34 -5.74 -10.57
CA LEU A 119 1.60 -7.17 -10.45
C LEU A 119 2.81 -7.41 -9.56
N GLY A 120 2.63 -8.12 -8.45
CA GLY A 120 3.70 -8.54 -7.54
C GLY A 120 4.54 -9.65 -8.15
N VAL A 121 5.43 -9.33 -9.08
CA VAL A 121 6.33 -10.26 -9.77
C VAL A 121 7.45 -10.70 -8.84
N GLN A 122 8.09 -9.75 -8.16
CA GLN A 122 9.21 -9.83 -7.23
C GLN A 122 10.52 -10.32 -7.89
N SER A 123 10.53 -11.45 -8.55
CA SER A 123 11.63 -12.02 -9.33
C SER A 123 11.10 -12.93 -10.43
N LEU A 124 11.92 -13.21 -11.44
CA LEU A 124 11.70 -14.26 -12.45
C LEU A 124 12.66 -15.45 -12.26
N ASN A 125 13.38 -15.50 -11.15
CA ASN A 125 14.22 -16.62 -10.76
C ASN A 125 13.48 -17.53 -9.77
N ALA A 126 13.34 -18.82 -10.09
CA ALA A 126 12.56 -19.76 -9.29
C ALA A 126 13.14 -19.99 -7.88
N SER A 127 14.48 -19.95 -7.71
CA SER A 127 15.10 -20.09 -6.40
C SER A 127 14.87 -18.87 -5.51
N GLU A 128 14.93 -17.67 -6.06
CA GLU A 128 14.64 -16.42 -5.36
C GLU A 128 13.17 -16.35 -4.92
N LEU A 129 12.22 -16.65 -5.82
CA LEU A 129 10.80 -16.74 -5.49
C LEU A 129 10.52 -17.72 -4.35
N LYS A 130 11.15 -18.89 -4.39
CA LYS A 130 11.03 -19.90 -3.34
C LYS A 130 11.62 -19.42 -2.01
N ALA A 131 12.78 -18.76 -2.03
CA ALA A 131 13.46 -18.25 -0.84
C ALA A 131 12.62 -17.23 -0.06
N ILE A 132 11.79 -16.46 -0.75
CA ILE A 132 10.88 -15.47 -0.13
C ILE A 132 9.45 -15.99 0.07
N GLY A 133 9.19 -17.28 -0.18
CA GLY A 133 7.88 -17.91 0.05
C GLY A 133 6.80 -17.53 -0.96
N ARG A 134 7.18 -17.14 -2.19
CA ARG A 134 6.20 -16.92 -3.28
C ARG A 134 5.69 -18.25 -3.81
N ILE A 135 4.40 -18.29 -4.13
CA ILE A 135 3.72 -19.51 -4.61
C ILE A 135 3.54 -19.53 -6.13
N HIS A 136 3.77 -18.43 -6.83
CA HIS A 136 3.74 -18.35 -8.28
C HIS A 136 5.10 -18.69 -8.90
N SER A 137 5.10 -19.14 -10.15
CA SER A 137 6.31 -19.34 -10.96
C SER A 137 6.60 -18.13 -11.84
N ALA A 138 7.84 -18.08 -12.40
CA ALA A 138 8.24 -17.06 -13.37
C ALA A 138 7.31 -17.05 -14.61
N GLU A 139 6.89 -18.22 -15.10
CA GLU A 139 5.98 -18.35 -16.24
C GLU A 139 4.60 -17.79 -15.92
N GLN A 140 4.10 -18.00 -14.69
CA GLN A 140 2.84 -17.39 -14.24
C GLN A 140 2.95 -15.86 -14.17
N ALA A 141 4.08 -15.35 -13.68
CA ALA A 141 4.33 -13.91 -13.64
C ALA A 141 4.36 -13.30 -15.06
N MET A 142 5.09 -13.91 -15.99
CA MET A 142 5.14 -13.47 -17.37
C MET A 142 3.76 -13.53 -18.06
N LEU A 143 2.98 -14.59 -17.79
CA LEU A 143 1.63 -14.73 -18.31
C LEU A 143 0.70 -13.64 -17.76
N ALA A 144 0.76 -13.34 -16.48
CA ALA A 144 -0.05 -12.30 -15.85
C ALA A 144 0.24 -10.92 -16.46
N VAL A 145 1.50 -10.58 -16.70
CA VAL A 145 1.89 -9.33 -17.39
C VAL A 145 1.30 -9.29 -18.81
N ALA A 146 1.44 -10.39 -19.58
CA ALA A 146 0.87 -10.47 -20.93
C ALA A 146 -0.67 -10.34 -20.93
N GLN A 147 -1.36 -10.94 -19.96
CA GLN A 147 -2.82 -10.83 -19.80
C GLN A 147 -3.25 -9.40 -19.45
N ALA A 148 -2.55 -8.73 -18.54
CA ALA A 148 -2.83 -7.33 -18.18
C ALA A 148 -2.70 -6.42 -19.40
N LYS A 149 -1.61 -6.57 -20.15
CA LYS A 149 -1.40 -5.80 -21.40
C LYS A 149 -2.44 -6.10 -22.47
N ALA A 150 -2.78 -7.37 -22.68
CA ALA A 150 -3.80 -7.78 -23.64
C ALA A 150 -5.19 -7.22 -23.31
N ALA A 151 -5.51 -7.06 -22.02
CA ALA A 151 -6.73 -6.40 -21.56
C ALA A 151 -6.69 -4.88 -21.67
N GLY A 152 -5.54 -4.27 -22.00
CA GLY A 152 -5.38 -2.82 -22.23
C GLY A 152 -5.20 -1.99 -20.95
N PHE A 153 -4.62 -2.56 -19.90
CA PHE A 153 -4.24 -1.83 -18.70
C PHE A 153 -2.91 -1.10 -18.88
N SER A 154 -2.75 0.03 -18.17
CA SER A 154 -1.44 0.49 -17.75
C SER A 154 -0.89 -0.53 -16.77
N THR A 155 0.18 -1.23 -17.15
CA THR A 155 0.67 -2.41 -16.41
C THR A 155 1.92 -2.07 -15.63
N SER A 156 1.87 -2.27 -14.30
CA SER A 156 3.01 -2.15 -13.39
C SER A 156 3.50 -3.53 -12.98
N CYS A 157 4.81 -3.66 -12.83
CA CYS A 157 5.47 -4.83 -12.26
C CYS A 157 6.30 -4.41 -11.06
N ASP A 158 6.08 -5.07 -9.92
CA ASP A 158 6.85 -4.84 -8.71
C ASP A 158 7.94 -5.91 -8.62
N VAL A 159 9.20 -5.49 -8.46
CA VAL A 159 10.40 -6.32 -8.43
C VAL A 159 11.14 -6.05 -7.13
N MET A 160 11.77 -7.07 -6.57
CA MET A 160 12.59 -6.92 -5.36
C MET A 160 14.05 -7.22 -5.63
N CYS A 161 14.94 -6.45 -5.00
CA CYS A 161 16.37 -6.69 -4.98
C CYS A 161 16.86 -6.97 -3.55
N GLY A 162 18.06 -7.56 -3.45
CA GLY A 162 18.59 -8.03 -2.17
C GLY A 162 17.91 -9.30 -1.65
N LEU A 163 17.35 -10.12 -2.53
CA LEU A 163 16.72 -11.39 -2.15
C LEU A 163 17.77 -12.44 -1.75
N PRO A 164 17.43 -13.38 -0.82
CA PRO A 164 18.34 -14.46 -0.45
C PRO A 164 18.80 -15.26 -1.67
N GLY A 165 20.13 -15.38 -1.82
CA GLY A 165 20.76 -16.06 -2.92
C GLY A 165 20.74 -15.33 -4.27
N GLN A 166 20.22 -14.10 -4.33
CA GLN A 166 20.25 -13.27 -5.53
C GLN A 166 21.67 -12.80 -5.85
N THR A 167 21.97 -12.73 -7.13
CA THR A 167 23.21 -12.14 -7.67
C THR A 167 22.87 -11.00 -8.61
N LEU A 168 23.84 -10.13 -8.92
CA LEU A 168 23.64 -9.07 -9.93
C LEU A 168 23.23 -9.64 -11.28
N ASP A 169 23.78 -10.82 -11.66
CA ASP A 169 23.42 -11.49 -12.92
C ASP A 169 21.96 -11.96 -12.93
N THR A 170 21.49 -12.63 -11.86
CA THR A 170 20.09 -13.11 -11.79
C THR A 170 19.09 -11.96 -11.69
N PHE A 171 19.46 -10.87 -11.02
CA PHE A 171 18.66 -9.66 -10.97
C PHE A 171 18.60 -8.96 -12.34
N ALA A 172 19.75 -8.85 -13.04
CA ALA A 172 19.79 -8.31 -14.40
C ALA A 172 18.94 -9.14 -15.39
N GLU A 173 18.97 -10.48 -15.28
CA GLU A 173 18.13 -11.38 -16.09
C GLU A 173 16.65 -11.14 -15.83
N THR A 174 16.23 -10.95 -14.57
CA THR A 174 14.86 -10.60 -14.19
C THR A 174 14.45 -9.27 -14.84
N LEU A 175 15.25 -8.21 -14.71
CA LEU A 175 14.95 -6.90 -15.29
C LEU A 175 14.88 -6.94 -16.82
N ARG A 176 15.84 -7.54 -17.49
CA ARG A 176 15.86 -7.65 -18.97
C ARG A 176 14.67 -8.46 -19.47
N SER A 177 14.30 -9.54 -18.79
CA SER A 177 13.12 -10.33 -19.12
C SER A 177 11.85 -9.52 -18.98
N LEU A 178 11.70 -8.71 -17.91
CA LEU A 178 10.58 -7.79 -17.74
C LEU A 178 10.54 -6.72 -18.82
N VAL A 179 11.67 -6.13 -19.18
CA VAL A 179 11.77 -5.15 -20.27
C VAL A 179 11.24 -5.73 -21.58
N THR A 180 11.50 -7.03 -21.89
CA THR A 180 10.96 -7.69 -23.09
C THR A 180 9.43 -7.85 -23.05
N LEU A 181 8.83 -7.99 -21.86
CA LEU A 181 7.38 -8.01 -21.69
C LEU A 181 6.77 -6.61 -21.83
N ASN A 182 7.61 -5.59 -21.79
CA ASN A 182 7.27 -4.21 -22.07
C ASN A 182 6.15 -3.65 -21.17
N PRO A 183 6.20 -3.80 -19.82
CA PRO A 183 5.25 -3.13 -18.92
C PRO A 183 5.36 -1.61 -19.10
N ASP A 184 4.38 -0.88 -18.55
CA ASP A 184 4.36 0.58 -18.64
C ASP A 184 5.05 1.24 -17.44
N HIS A 185 5.23 0.48 -16.38
CA HIS A 185 5.77 0.91 -15.10
C HIS A 185 6.49 -0.25 -14.40
N VAL A 186 7.58 0.03 -13.70
CA VAL A 186 8.32 -0.93 -12.87
C VAL A 186 8.65 -0.27 -11.55
N SER A 187 8.33 -0.94 -10.44
CA SER A 187 8.80 -0.56 -9.11
C SER A 187 9.89 -1.53 -8.67
N VAL A 188 10.99 -1.01 -8.13
CA VAL A 188 12.11 -1.80 -7.62
C VAL A 188 12.27 -1.51 -6.13
N TYR A 189 12.05 -2.53 -5.31
CA TYR A 189 12.09 -2.43 -3.86
C TYR A 189 13.29 -3.22 -3.31
N PRO A 190 14.21 -2.62 -2.54
CA PRO A 190 15.15 -3.40 -1.76
C PRO A 190 14.39 -4.20 -0.69
N LEU A 191 14.84 -5.44 -0.46
CA LEU A 191 14.28 -6.27 0.60
C LEU A 191 14.60 -5.64 1.95
N GLN A 192 13.57 -5.42 2.76
CA GLN A 192 13.70 -5.03 4.16
C GLN A 192 13.34 -6.21 5.06
N LEU A 193 14.15 -6.43 6.09
CA LEU A 193 13.90 -7.43 7.12
C LEU A 193 13.07 -6.79 8.24
N GLU A 194 11.74 -6.92 8.12
CA GLU A 194 10.83 -6.40 9.11
C GLU A 194 10.76 -7.31 10.33
N GLU A 195 10.83 -6.72 11.52
CA GLU A 195 10.77 -7.43 12.79
C GLU A 195 9.53 -8.33 12.88
N GLY A 196 9.70 -9.53 13.40
CA GLY A 196 8.60 -10.49 13.55
C GLY A 196 8.21 -11.24 12.28
N THR A 197 8.80 -10.94 11.11
CA THR A 197 8.59 -11.74 9.90
C THR A 197 9.29 -13.09 9.98
N PRO A 198 8.80 -14.13 9.27
CA PRO A 198 9.51 -15.40 9.20
C PRO A 198 10.94 -15.26 8.65
N LEU A 199 11.16 -14.40 7.64
CA LEU A 199 12.46 -14.22 7.02
C LEU A 199 13.47 -13.59 7.98
N ALA A 200 13.05 -12.56 8.76
CA ALA A 200 13.93 -11.94 9.76
C ALA A 200 14.36 -12.97 10.82
N ARG A 201 13.42 -13.81 11.29
CA ARG A 201 13.77 -14.90 12.24
C ARG A 201 14.71 -15.94 11.66
N MET A 202 14.59 -16.27 10.38
CA MET A 202 15.52 -17.22 9.71
C MET A 202 16.92 -16.62 9.54
N GLU A 203 17.01 -15.34 9.27
CA GLU A 203 18.27 -14.60 9.18
C GLU A 203 18.95 -14.51 10.56
N GLU A 204 18.21 -14.08 11.61
CA GLU A 204 18.69 -14.04 12.99
C GLU A 204 19.17 -15.41 13.51
N ALA A 205 18.53 -16.50 13.07
CA ALA A 205 18.93 -17.86 13.41
C ALA A 205 20.12 -18.38 12.58
N GLY A 206 20.58 -17.61 11.58
CA GLY A 206 21.64 -18.05 10.63
C GLY A 206 21.20 -19.15 9.67
N GLU A 207 19.88 -19.34 9.49
CA GLU A 207 19.29 -20.32 8.57
C GLU A 207 19.18 -19.78 7.14
N MET A 208 19.18 -18.46 6.99
CA MET A 208 19.10 -17.76 5.71
C MET A 208 20.09 -16.59 5.71
N GLU A 209 20.85 -16.46 4.64
CA GLU A 209 21.72 -15.31 4.40
C GLU A 209 20.98 -14.31 3.49
N VAL A 210 20.88 -13.06 3.94
CA VAL A 210 20.29 -11.95 3.19
C VAL A 210 21.42 -11.00 2.78
N PRO A 211 21.48 -10.57 1.51
CA PRO A 211 22.48 -9.62 1.05
C PRO A 211 22.42 -8.29 1.81
N ASP A 212 23.58 -7.67 1.99
CA ASP A 212 23.72 -6.40 2.68
C ASP A 212 23.23 -5.18 1.87
N GLU A 213 23.27 -4.00 2.49
CA GLU A 213 22.85 -2.75 1.89
C GLU A 213 23.75 -2.33 0.71
N ASP A 214 25.06 -2.69 0.73
CA ASP A 214 25.97 -2.41 -0.39
C ASP A 214 25.58 -3.20 -1.64
N PHE A 215 25.15 -4.44 -1.48
CA PHE A 215 24.61 -5.23 -2.60
C PHE A 215 23.26 -4.66 -3.08
N GLN A 216 22.40 -4.24 -2.18
CA GLN A 216 21.13 -3.61 -2.56
C GLN A 216 21.36 -2.31 -3.33
N ALA A 217 22.33 -1.49 -2.94
CA ALA A 217 22.71 -0.28 -3.66
C ALA A 217 23.20 -0.62 -5.09
N GLN A 218 24.06 -1.63 -5.25
CA GLN A 218 24.49 -2.09 -6.58
C GLN A 218 23.31 -2.58 -7.44
N CYS A 219 22.33 -3.25 -6.85
CA CYS A 219 21.12 -3.65 -7.56
C CYS A 219 20.28 -2.43 -7.99
N MET A 220 20.16 -1.40 -7.14
CA MET A 220 19.44 -0.17 -7.49
C MET A 220 20.13 0.59 -8.63
N ASP A 221 21.46 0.61 -8.67
CA ASP A 221 22.24 1.18 -9.77
C ASP A 221 22.00 0.41 -11.06
N LEU A 222 22.08 -0.91 -11.01
CA LEU A 222 21.81 -1.78 -12.16
C LEU A 222 20.37 -1.62 -12.66
N ALA A 223 19.41 -1.46 -11.76
CA ALA A 223 18.01 -1.23 -12.14
C ALA A 223 17.84 0.10 -12.88
N ALA A 224 18.49 1.17 -12.40
CA ALA A 224 18.48 2.47 -13.08
C ALA A 224 19.07 2.33 -14.49
N GLU A 225 20.26 1.72 -14.64
CA GLU A 225 20.90 1.52 -15.93
C GLU A 225 19.99 0.76 -16.91
N VAL A 226 19.51 -0.43 -16.52
CA VAL A 226 18.71 -1.30 -17.41
C VAL A 226 17.37 -0.66 -17.79
N LEU A 227 16.70 -0.02 -16.85
CA LEU A 227 15.37 0.56 -17.08
C LEU A 227 15.46 1.87 -17.87
N GLU A 228 16.45 2.73 -17.61
CA GLU A 228 16.64 3.97 -18.35
C GLU A 228 17.06 3.69 -19.81
N GLU A 229 17.95 2.71 -20.05
CA GLU A 229 18.29 2.25 -21.40
C GLU A 229 17.06 1.72 -22.16
N ALA A 230 16.09 1.15 -21.46
CA ALA A 230 14.82 0.68 -22.01
C ALA A 230 13.76 1.78 -22.16
N GLY A 231 14.07 3.04 -21.84
CA GLY A 231 13.21 4.21 -22.01
C GLY A 231 12.22 4.44 -20.89
N TYR A 232 12.47 3.87 -19.70
CA TYR A 232 11.74 4.24 -18.49
C TYR A 232 12.43 5.43 -17.82
N GLU A 233 11.63 6.30 -17.23
CA GLU A 233 12.10 7.43 -16.43
C GLU A 233 11.84 7.17 -14.95
N ARG A 234 12.88 7.26 -14.12
CA ARG A 234 12.69 7.29 -12.68
C ARG A 234 11.92 8.56 -12.31
N TYR A 235 10.87 8.47 -11.49
CA TYR A 235 10.09 9.64 -11.09
C TYR A 235 9.92 9.76 -9.57
N GLU A 236 10.19 8.68 -8.82
CA GLU A 236 10.23 8.66 -7.36
C GLU A 236 11.20 7.58 -6.88
N VAL A 237 11.36 7.42 -5.56
CA VAL A 237 12.42 6.63 -4.93
C VAL A 237 12.51 5.19 -5.44
N ALA A 238 11.39 4.53 -5.71
CA ALA A 238 11.33 3.12 -6.09
C ALA A 238 10.87 2.89 -7.53
N SER A 239 10.26 3.89 -8.19
CA SER A 239 9.45 3.62 -9.38
C SER A 239 9.96 4.30 -10.64
N TYR A 240 9.89 3.53 -11.72
CA TYR A 240 10.24 3.89 -13.09
C TYR A 240 9.01 3.75 -13.99
N ALA A 241 8.78 4.69 -14.86
CA ALA A 241 7.63 4.67 -15.77
C ALA A 241 7.98 5.15 -17.16
N LYS A 242 7.27 4.65 -18.16
CA LYS A 242 7.25 5.26 -19.49
C LYS A 242 6.50 6.59 -19.46
N PRO A 243 6.77 7.52 -20.39
CA PRO A 243 6.06 8.78 -20.46
C PRO A 243 4.52 8.60 -20.41
N GLY A 244 3.87 9.27 -19.46
CA GLY A 244 2.42 9.21 -19.27
C GLY A 244 1.91 8.07 -18.34
N HIS A 245 2.79 7.19 -17.84
CA HIS A 245 2.42 6.02 -17.03
C HIS A 245 2.88 6.08 -15.56
N ARG A 246 3.31 7.26 -15.07
CA ARG A 246 3.60 7.45 -13.63
C ARG A 246 2.35 7.17 -12.81
N CYS A 247 2.48 6.48 -11.67
CA CYS A 247 1.37 6.19 -10.78
C CYS A 247 0.89 7.47 -10.09
N ARG A 248 -0.31 7.93 -10.44
CA ARG A 248 -0.88 9.17 -9.89
C ARG A 248 -1.25 9.04 -8.43
N HIS A 249 -1.62 7.83 -8.01
CA HIS A 249 -1.95 7.56 -6.61
C HIS A 249 -0.71 7.70 -5.71
N ASN A 250 0.44 7.12 -6.10
CA ASN A 250 1.69 7.28 -5.36
C ASN A 250 2.13 8.75 -5.32
N ILE A 251 2.02 9.45 -6.45
CA ILE A 251 2.32 10.89 -6.51
C ILE A 251 1.40 11.68 -5.57
N ALA A 252 0.13 11.30 -5.43
CA ALA A 252 -0.77 11.97 -4.50
C ALA A 252 -0.27 11.86 -3.04
N TYR A 253 0.25 10.70 -2.63
CA TYR A 253 0.88 10.53 -1.32
C TYR A 253 2.14 11.37 -1.17
N TRP A 254 3.07 11.30 -2.13
CA TRP A 254 4.34 12.04 -2.07
C TRP A 254 4.19 13.55 -2.17
N THR A 255 3.05 14.03 -2.65
CA THR A 255 2.73 15.48 -2.73
C THR A 255 1.79 15.96 -1.63
N GLY A 256 1.55 15.15 -0.59
CA GLY A 256 0.75 15.52 0.58
C GLY A 256 -0.73 15.80 0.25
N LYS A 257 -1.31 15.18 -0.80
CA LYS A 257 -2.73 15.34 -1.08
C LYS A 257 -3.58 14.58 -0.07
N PRO A 258 -4.71 15.16 0.42
CA PRO A 258 -5.62 14.46 1.31
C PRO A 258 -6.10 13.14 0.71
N TYR A 259 -6.00 12.07 1.48
CA TYR A 259 -6.43 10.73 1.07
C TYR A 259 -7.26 10.03 2.14
N LEU A 260 -8.16 9.19 1.70
CA LEU A 260 -9.00 8.32 2.53
C LEU A 260 -8.56 6.87 2.34
N GLY A 261 -8.27 6.19 3.43
CA GLY A 261 -8.07 4.75 3.45
C GLY A 261 -9.25 4.06 4.13
N LEU A 262 -9.79 3.05 3.49
CA LEU A 262 -10.89 2.23 4.01
C LEU A 262 -10.45 0.78 4.13
N GLY A 263 -10.98 0.11 5.14
CA GLY A 263 -10.59 -1.26 5.50
C GLY A 263 -9.50 -1.29 6.56
N ARG A 264 -9.33 -2.47 7.16
CA ARG A 264 -8.38 -2.71 8.25
C ARG A 264 -6.96 -2.28 7.87
N SER A 265 -6.27 -1.63 8.78
CA SER A 265 -4.91 -1.08 8.63
C SER A 265 -4.75 0.01 7.56
N ALA A 266 -5.82 0.42 6.89
CA ALA A 266 -5.78 1.54 5.97
C ALA A 266 -5.55 2.85 6.73
N ALA A 267 -4.59 3.65 6.24
CA ALA A 267 -4.33 4.98 6.75
C ALA A 267 -5.06 6.04 5.93
N SER A 268 -5.40 7.15 6.58
CA SER A 268 -5.97 8.34 5.95
C SER A 268 -5.24 9.59 6.41
N MET A 269 -5.26 10.63 5.60
CA MET A 269 -4.70 11.93 5.93
C MET A 269 -5.59 13.06 5.45
N LEU A 270 -5.76 14.06 6.30
CA LEU A 270 -6.60 15.22 6.01
C LEU A 270 -5.97 16.49 6.57
N ASP A 271 -5.88 17.53 5.74
CA ASP A 271 -5.50 18.86 6.19
C ASP A 271 -6.68 19.58 6.87
N VAL A 272 -6.42 20.22 8.01
CA VAL A 272 -7.40 20.96 8.77
C VAL A 272 -7.33 22.44 8.40
N CYS A 273 -8.38 22.97 7.77
CA CYS A 273 -8.45 24.39 7.42
C CYS A 273 -8.68 25.24 8.67
N LYS A 274 -7.83 26.27 8.88
CA LYS A 274 -8.04 27.26 9.95
C LYS A 274 -9.40 27.94 9.78
N GLY A 275 -10.33 27.64 10.68
CA GLY A 275 -11.63 28.32 10.79
C GLY A 275 -12.87 27.54 10.34
N GLU A 276 -12.74 26.41 9.65
CA GLU A 276 -13.93 25.73 9.09
C GLU A 276 -14.31 24.41 9.78
N CYS A 277 -13.44 23.75 10.52
CA CYS A 277 -13.81 22.49 11.19
C CYS A 277 -13.11 22.32 12.52
N ARG A 278 -13.86 22.46 13.59
CA ARG A 278 -13.47 21.99 14.94
C ARG A 278 -13.86 20.52 15.18
N GLU A 279 -14.39 19.85 14.16
CA GLU A 279 -14.80 18.45 14.23
C GLU A 279 -14.35 17.74 12.95
N ALA A 280 -13.34 16.88 13.03
CA ALA A 280 -13.09 15.87 12.02
C ALA A 280 -14.17 14.78 12.21
N ARG A 281 -14.99 14.55 11.21
CA ARG A 281 -16.03 13.52 11.26
C ARG A 281 -15.47 12.24 10.67
N PHE A 282 -15.51 11.19 11.45
CA PHE A 282 -15.23 9.83 11.01
C PHE A 282 -16.56 9.11 10.87
N ILE A 283 -16.75 8.40 9.78
CA ILE A 283 -17.94 7.59 9.59
C ILE A 283 -17.61 6.20 10.11
N ALA A 284 -18.03 5.93 11.37
CA ALA A 284 -18.08 4.57 11.84
C ALA A 284 -19.23 3.85 11.14
N CYS A 285 -18.94 2.70 10.52
CA CYS A 285 -20.01 1.85 10.00
C CYS A 285 -20.89 1.40 11.18
N PRO A 286 -22.22 1.55 11.14
CA PRO A 286 -23.08 1.02 12.18
C PRO A 286 -22.84 -0.49 12.31
N ASP A 287 -22.72 -0.98 13.55
CA ASP A 287 -22.56 -2.39 13.87
C ASP A 287 -23.42 -3.26 12.95
N VAL A 288 -22.77 -4.13 12.18
CA VAL A 288 -23.46 -5.28 11.60
C VAL A 288 -23.75 -6.21 12.79
N GLN A 289 -24.87 -5.92 13.46
CA GLN A 289 -25.35 -6.75 14.56
C GLN A 289 -25.45 -8.19 14.04
N LYS A 290 -24.75 -9.08 14.72
CA LYS A 290 -24.99 -10.53 14.64
C LYS A 290 -26.45 -10.77 14.99
N GLY A 291 -27.31 -10.99 14.03
CA GLY A 291 -28.65 -11.44 14.32
C GLY A 291 -29.69 -10.99 13.31
N GLU A 292 -30.27 -11.99 12.69
CA GLU A 292 -31.55 -12.02 11.96
C GLU A 292 -31.60 -11.30 10.61
N GLY A 293 -31.55 -12.13 9.59
CA GLY A 293 -31.83 -11.88 8.17
C GLY A 293 -32.68 -10.67 7.83
N SER A 294 -32.06 -9.52 7.67
CA SER A 294 -32.60 -8.46 6.87
C SER A 294 -32.39 -8.85 5.40
N ARG A 295 -33.41 -9.43 4.79
CA ARG A 295 -33.51 -9.57 3.34
C ARG A 295 -33.41 -8.18 2.73
N MET A 296 -32.24 -7.81 2.25
CA MET A 296 -32.15 -6.76 1.25
C MET A 296 -33.05 -7.20 0.09
N ARG A 297 -33.99 -6.35 -0.30
CA ARG A 297 -34.75 -6.52 -1.54
C ARG A 297 -33.78 -6.22 -2.67
N GLY A 298 -33.04 -7.27 -3.09
CA GLY A 298 -32.25 -7.19 -4.30
C GLY A 298 -33.18 -6.98 -5.48
N GLU A 299 -32.98 -5.93 -6.21
CA GLU A 299 -33.39 -5.93 -7.61
C GLU A 299 -32.68 -7.10 -8.31
N PRO A 300 -33.34 -7.79 -9.25
CA PRO A 300 -32.72 -8.93 -9.94
C PRO A 300 -31.48 -8.46 -10.68
N LEU A 301 -30.39 -9.23 -10.56
CA LEU A 301 -29.14 -9.07 -11.29
C LEU A 301 -29.44 -8.74 -12.76
N SER A 302 -28.68 -7.81 -13.34
CA SER A 302 -28.85 -7.47 -14.74
C SER A 302 -28.59 -8.69 -15.63
N PRO A 303 -29.15 -8.78 -16.84
CA PRO A 303 -28.93 -9.91 -17.77
C PRO A 303 -27.45 -10.15 -18.12
N LYS A 304 -26.55 -9.20 -17.79
CA LYS A 304 -25.10 -9.35 -17.93
C LYS A 304 -24.47 -10.17 -16.79
N GLU A 305 -25.01 -10.06 -15.58
CA GLU A 305 -24.52 -10.75 -14.39
C GLU A 305 -24.91 -12.23 -14.39
N GLU A 306 -26.12 -12.55 -14.81
CA GLU A 306 -26.57 -13.95 -15.01
C GLU A 306 -25.74 -14.68 -16.08
N ASN A 307 -25.26 -13.98 -17.12
CA ASN A 307 -24.47 -14.57 -18.17
C ASN A 307 -22.99 -14.84 -17.77
N LEU A 308 -22.45 -14.09 -16.80
CA LEU A 308 -21.13 -14.32 -16.24
C LEU A 308 -21.12 -15.53 -15.29
N LEU A 309 -22.15 -15.65 -14.45
CA LEU A 309 -22.33 -16.79 -13.54
C LEU A 309 -22.62 -18.10 -14.31
N SER A 310 -23.45 -18.05 -15.35
CA SER A 310 -23.81 -19.22 -16.14
C SER A 310 -22.67 -19.77 -17.04
N ARG A 311 -21.67 -18.94 -17.38
CA ARG A 311 -20.49 -19.38 -18.15
C ARG A 311 -19.40 -20.03 -17.30
N SER A 312 -19.33 -19.69 -16.00
CA SER A 312 -18.38 -20.31 -15.06
C SER A 312 -18.82 -21.75 -14.69
N ASP A 313 -20.12 -21.99 -14.59
CA ASP A 313 -20.67 -23.30 -14.20
C ASP A 313 -20.70 -24.32 -15.34
N ALA A 314 -20.72 -23.89 -16.59
CA ALA A 314 -20.79 -24.79 -17.77
C ALA A 314 -19.47 -25.55 -18.06
N ARG A 315 -18.36 -25.23 -17.37
CA ARG A 315 -17.06 -25.92 -17.54
C ARG A 315 -16.64 -26.80 -16.36
N ARG A 316 -17.42 -26.86 -15.30
CA ARG A 316 -17.21 -27.79 -14.17
C ARG A 316 -18.46 -28.61 -13.96
N GLY A 317 -18.52 -29.70 -14.70
CA GLY A 317 -19.49 -30.77 -14.47
C GLY A 317 -19.03 -31.62 -13.28
N GLU A 318 -19.05 -31.08 -12.06
CA GLU A 318 -19.01 -31.84 -10.83
C GLU A 318 -19.84 -31.12 -9.78
N SER A 319 -20.81 -31.86 -9.25
CA SER A 319 -21.78 -31.41 -8.26
C SER A 319 -21.09 -30.98 -6.96
N LEU A 320 -21.31 -29.74 -6.52
CA LEU A 320 -21.04 -29.31 -5.16
C LEU A 320 -22.05 -30.01 -4.21
N SER A 321 -21.68 -31.17 -3.70
CA SER A 321 -22.33 -31.75 -2.53
C SER A 321 -21.28 -31.90 -1.42
N SER A 322 -21.57 -31.25 -0.28
CA SER A 322 -21.05 -31.45 1.07
C SER A 322 -19.54 -31.29 1.30
N CYS A 323 -19.20 -30.29 2.09
CA CYS A 323 -17.91 -30.20 2.82
C CYS A 323 -17.70 -31.48 3.65
N PRO A 324 -16.53 -32.14 3.56
CA PRO A 324 -16.18 -33.19 4.51
C PRO A 324 -15.77 -32.60 5.85
N ASP A 325 -16.40 -33.10 6.92
CA ASP A 325 -15.90 -32.96 8.30
C ASP A 325 -14.56 -33.71 8.41
N GLU A 326 -13.46 -33.00 8.51
CA GLU A 326 -12.21 -33.60 8.97
C GLU A 326 -11.99 -33.28 10.44
N ARG A 327 -12.51 -34.17 11.30
CA ARG A 327 -11.94 -34.43 12.62
C ARG A 327 -10.99 -35.61 12.50
N ASN A 328 -9.72 -35.37 12.73
CA ASN A 328 -8.82 -36.37 13.29
C ASN A 328 -7.79 -35.69 14.19
N GLU A 329 -8.01 -35.89 15.48
CA GLU A 329 -7.03 -35.72 16.55
C GLU A 329 -6.05 -36.88 16.52
N GLU A 330 -4.79 -36.58 16.68
CA GLU A 330 -3.71 -37.34 17.36
C GLU A 330 -2.49 -36.43 17.29
N GLY A 331 -2.03 -35.79 18.35
CA GLY A 331 -1.56 -36.31 19.61
C GLY A 331 -0.04 -36.41 19.55
N LEU A 332 0.71 -35.34 19.92
CA LEU A 332 2.06 -35.49 20.44
C LEU A 332 2.37 -34.38 21.47
N SER A 333 2.74 -34.88 22.63
CA SER A 333 2.88 -34.25 23.93
C SER A 333 4.05 -33.26 24.03
N ALA A 334 3.79 -32.29 24.88
CA ALA A 334 4.70 -31.33 25.49
C ALA A 334 6.00 -31.92 26.07
N ARG A 335 7.07 -31.17 25.99
CA ARG A 335 8.07 -31.05 27.04
C ARG A 335 8.47 -29.60 27.22
N GLU A 336 7.95 -29.01 28.27
CA GLU A 336 8.51 -27.84 28.94
C GLU A 336 9.94 -28.14 29.44
N LYS A 337 10.82 -27.21 29.23
CA LYS A 337 11.91 -26.80 30.10
C LYS A 337 12.35 -25.42 29.67
N GLY A 338 12.03 -24.51 30.39
CA GLY A 338 12.47 -23.42 31.11
C GLY A 338 13.98 -23.16 31.13
N LEU A 339 14.37 -21.95 30.75
CA LEU A 339 15.55 -21.28 31.31
C LEU A 339 15.34 -19.77 31.17
N SER A 340 15.52 -19.15 32.33
CA SER A 340 15.31 -17.73 32.60
C SER A 340 16.52 -16.87 32.21
N LEU A 341 16.21 -15.61 31.87
CA LEU A 341 16.97 -14.39 32.16
C LEU A 341 18.43 -14.27 31.69
N ARG A 342 18.64 -13.34 30.78
CA ARG A 342 19.53 -12.20 31.00
C ARG A 342 19.16 -11.07 30.02
N GLU A 343 18.65 -9.99 30.61
CA GLU A 343 18.75 -8.65 30.07
C GLU A 343 20.22 -8.25 30.01
N GLU A 344 20.62 -7.65 28.89
CA GLU A 344 21.39 -6.40 28.85
C GLU A 344 21.80 -6.11 27.39
N GLY A 345 21.30 -5.00 26.87
CA GLY A 345 22.09 -4.03 26.16
C GLY A 345 22.20 -4.10 24.65
N LEU A 346 21.75 -3.01 24.01
CA LEU A 346 21.97 -2.57 22.61
C LEU A 346 20.95 -3.17 21.61
N SER A 347 20.09 -2.39 20.99
CA SER A 347 20.28 -1.07 20.41
C SER A 347 18.94 -0.42 20.08
N ALA A 348 18.74 0.75 20.60
CA ALA A 348 17.79 1.71 20.08
C ALA A 348 18.39 2.34 18.80
N ARG A 349 18.03 1.86 17.68
CA ARG A 349 18.19 2.55 16.38
C ARG A 349 17.35 1.80 15.35
N GLU A 350 16.09 2.21 15.24
CA GLU A 350 15.24 2.12 14.05
C GLU A 350 13.73 2.21 14.35
N GLU A 351 13.38 2.66 15.54
CA GLU A 351 12.01 3.14 15.81
C GLU A 351 11.91 4.65 15.53
N GLY A 352 12.27 5.10 14.33
CA GLY A 352 12.58 6.51 14.11
C GLY A 352 11.70 7.28 13.15
N LEU A 353 10.77 6.70 12.40
CA LEU A 353 10.04 7.48 11.40
C LEU A 353 8.51 7.51 11.56
N LEU A 354 7.95 6.81 12.54
CA LEU A 354 6.50 6.78 12.73
C LEU A 354 5.99 7.00 14.17
N SER A 355 6.82 7.33 15.16
CA SER A 355 6.27 7.59 16.49
C SER A 355 7.14 8.39 17.42
N LYS A 356 6.90 9.72 17.49
CA LYS A 356 6.99 10.51 18.73
C LYS A 356 5.87 11.56 18.81
N GLY A 357 4.80 11.44 18.05
CA GLY A 357 3.52 12.02 18.43
C GLY A 357 3.01 11.29 19.69
N LYS A 358 2.49 12.01 20.68
CA LYS A 358 1.78 11.38 21.80
C LYS A 358 0.63 10.59 21.21
N ALA A 359 0.78 9.27 21.15
CA ALA A 359 -0.35 8.39 20.84
C ALA A 359 -1.43 8.68 21.89
N LEU A 360 -2.54 9.21 21.46
CA LEU A 360 -3.73 9.31 22.30
C LEU A 360 -4.25 7.88 22.52
N PRO A 361 -4.78 7.56 23.71
CA PRO A 361 -5.40 6.25 23.91
C PRO A 361 -6.49 6.04 22.87
N PRO A 362 -6.78 4.75 22.48
CA PRO A 362 -7.85 4.46 21.55
C PRO A 362 -9.11 5.20 21.96
N ILE A 363 -9.66 6.01 21.08
CA ILE A 363 -10.87 6.76 21.36
C ILE A 363 -12.01 5.77 21.17
N ASP A 364 -12.67 5.38 22.27
CA ASP A 364 -14.01 4.79 22.21
C ASP A 364 -14.92 5.86 21.55
N ALA A 365 -15.20 5.69 20.28
CA ALA A 365 -16.05 6.58 19.55
C ALA A 365 -17.45 6.53 20.18
N ASN A 366 -17.85 7.61 20.83
CA ASN A 366 -19.25 7.80 21.23
C ASN A 366 -20.09 7.89 19.96
N LEU A 367 -20.71 6.79 19.59
CA LEU A 367 -21.67 6.70 18.50
C LEU A 367 -22.81 7.71 18.75
N SER A 368 -22.89 8.75 17.96
CA SER A 368 -24.11 9.55 17.83
C SER A 368 -25.16 8.73 17.09
N MET A 369 -26.46 9.03 17.29
CA MET A 369 -27.56 8.31 16.63
C MET A 369 -27.48 8.35 15.08
N ASP A 370 -26.57 9.11 14.51
CA ASP A 370 -26.37 9.29 13.06
C ASP A 370 -25.16 8.49 12.51
N GLY A 371 -24.54 7.60 13.30
CA GLY A 371 -23.42 6.77 12.86
C GLY A 371 -22.11 7.54 12.58
N LEU A 372 -22.02 8.81 12.98
CA LEU A 372 -20.87 9.68 12.80
C LEU A 372 -20.11 9.83 14.12
N SER A 373 -18.86 9.40 14.14
CA SER A 373 -17.93 9.73 15.21
C SER A 373 -17.19 11.02 14.86
N SER A 374 -17.14 11.98 15.80
CA SER A 374 -16.38 13.21 15.62
C SER A 374 -15.25 13.31 16.63
N VAL A 375 -14.08 13.70 16.16
CA VAL A 375 -12.94 14.07 17.02
C VAL A 375 -12.85 15.58 17.09
N ARG A 376 -12.81 16.13 18.32
CA ARG A 376 -12.53 17.56 18.51
C ARG A 376 -11.05 17.78 18.28
N VAL A 377 -10.75 18.63 17.33
CA VAL A 377 -9.38 19.01 16.94
C VAL A 377 -8.99 20.28 17.68
N SER A 378 -7.78 20.33 18.22
CA SER A 378 -7.25 21.52 18.86
C SER A 378 -6.99 22.64 17.84
N SER A 379 -6.88 23.90 18.31
CA SER A 379 -6.81 25.09 17.42
C SER A 379 -5.48 25.20 16.65
N ASP A 380 -4.49 24.46 17.04
CA ASP A 380 -3.11 24.43 16.54
C ASP A 380 -2.83 23.26 15.59
N VAL A 381 -3.77 22.32 15.44
CA VAL A 381 -3.66 21.19 14.51
C VAL A 381 -3.85 21.66 13.07
N ALA A 382 -2.93 21.25 12.20
CA ALA A 382 -2.97 21.54 10.77
C ALA A 382 -3.26 20.30 9.93
N ARG A 383 -2.94 19.12 10.44
CA ARG A 383 -3.14 17.84 9.74
C ARG A 383 -3.56 16.75 10.73
N ILE A 384 -4.46 15.86 10.30
CA ILE A 384 -4.84 14.68 11.05
C ILE A 384 -4.53 13.46 10.19
N ARG A 385 -3.90 12.47 10.80
CA ARG A 385 -3.77 11.14 10.27
C ARG A 385 -4.58 10.18 11.12
N PHE A 386 -5.19 9.19 10.50
CA PHE A 386 -5.88 8.13 11.23
C PHE A 386 -5.72 6.80 10.50
N LYS A 387 -5.62 5.72 11.28
CA LYS A 387 -5.47 4.36 10.81
C LYS A 387 -6.62 3.52 11.35
N GLN A 388 -7.31 2.82 10.48
CA GLN A 388 -8.38 1.90 10.87
C GLN A 388 -7.81 0.63 11.49
N LEU A 389 -8.27 0.24 12.67
CA LEU A 389 -7.74 -0.90 13.41
C LEU A 389 -8.56 -2.20 13.24
N ASP A 390 -9.80 -2.11 12.78
CA ASP A 390 -10.72 -3.23 12.63
C ASP A 390 -11.33 -3.35 11.24
N ASP A 391 -11.97 -4.47 10.96
CA ASP A 391 -12.62 -4.74 9.68
C ASP A 391 -13.91 -3.91 9.48
N ALA A 392 -14.54 -3.49 10.56
CA ALA A 392 -15.84 -2.81 10.56
C ALA A 392 -15.76 -1.28 10.43
N GLY A 393 -14.56 -0.69 10.60
CA GLY A 393 -14.39 0.78 10.59
C GLY A 393 -14.89 1.47 11.85
N GLY A 394 -14.89 0.76 12.98
CA GLY A 394 -15.33 1.30 14.27
C GLY A 394 -14.20 1.74 15.20
N GLN A 395 -12.96 1.31 14.95
CA GLN A 395 -11.80 1.63 15.78
C GLN A 395 -10.71 2.30 14.94
N PHE A 396 -10.16 3.40 15.46
CA PHE A 396 -9.12 4.17 14.79
C PHE A 396 -8.02 4.57 15.78
N GLU A 397 -6.78 4.54 15.30
CA GLU A 397 -5.68 5.27 15.89
C GLU A 397 -5.56 6.62 15.18
N THR A 398 -5.36 7.69 15.94
CA THR A 398 -5.30 9.05 15.39
C THR A 398 -4.02 9.74 15.79
N GLU A 399 -3.49 10.55 14.89
CA GLU A 399 -2.33 11.40 15.11
C GLU A 399 -2.65 12.82 14.63
N GLU A 400 -2.39 13.79 15.48
CA GLU A 400 -2.57 15.21 15.19
C GLU A 400 -1.22 15.86 14.96
N LEU A 401 -1.07 16.56 13.84
CA LEU A 401 0.15 17.27 13.47
C LEU A 401 -0.09 18.79 13.50
N SER A 402 0.83 19.49 14.15
CA SER A 402 0.92 20.95 14.06
C SER A 402 1.23 21.42 12.64
N ALA A 403 1.12 22.70 12.39
CA ALA A 403 1.50 23.28 11.10
C ALA A 403 2.98 23.04 10.76
N ARG A 404 3.84 23.03 11.77
CA ARG A 404 5.27 22.80 11.62
C ARG A 404 5.56 21.34 11.23
N GLU A 405 5.00 20.39 11.96
CA GLU A 405 5.13 18.96 11.67
C GLU A 405 4.57 18.59 10.28
N ALA A 406 3.37 19.08 9.93
CA ALA A 406 2.79 18.86 8.61
C ALA A 406 3.64 19.46 7.48
N THR A 407 4.28 20.61 7.72
CA THR A 407 5.18 21.24 6.75
C THR A 407 6.49 20.45 6.59
N ALA A 408 7.08 19.99 7.70
CA ALA A 408 8.26 19.14 7.67
C ALA A 408 7.99 17.80 6.93
N GLU A 409 6.82 17.23 7.16
CA GLU A 409 6.37 16.04 6.43
C GLU A 409 6.28 16.30 4.92
N ASP A 410 5.66 17.40 4.49
CA ASP A 410 5.55 17.76 3.07
C ASP A 410 6.94 17.92 2.41
N LEU A 411 7.91 18.54 3.12
CA LEU A 411 9.29 18.67 2.64
C LEU A 411 9.97 17.30 2.53
N MET A 412 9.84 16.47 3.54
CA MET A 412 10.39 15.10 3.54
C MET A 412 9.79 14.24 2.42
N LEU A 413 8.46 14.28 2.23
CA LEU A 413 7.77 13.54 1.16
C LEU A 413 8.20 14.00 -0.23
N ALA A 414 8.41 15.32 -0.42
CA ALA A 414 8.89 15.86 -1.69
C ALA A 414 10.29 15.35 -2.07
N CYS A 415 11.15 15.03 -1.09
CA CYS A 415 12.45 14.41 -1.34
C CYS A 415 12.34 12.99 -1.93
N ARG A 416 11.18 12.34 -1.86
CA ARG A 416 10.95 11.04 -2.49
C ARG A 416 10.69 11.13 -4.00
N MET A 417 10.48 12.34 -4.52
CA MET A 417 10.22 12.60 -5.94
C MET A 417 11.47 13.12 -6.64
N THR A 418 11.66 12.77 -7.92
CA THR A 418 12.74 13.34 -8.76
C THR A 418 12.62 14.84 -8.93
N ASP A 419 11.39 15.38 -8.85
CA ASP A 419 11.14 16.81 -8.91
C ASP A 419 11.61 17.54 -7.63
N GLY A 420 11.76 16.81 -6.52
CA GLY A 420 12.26 17.32 -5.25
C GLY A 420 11.38 18.39 -4.60
N ILE A 421 11.97 19.20 -3.73
CA ILE A 421 11.29 20.29 -3.05
C ILE A 421 11.21 21.49 -3.98
N SER A 422 10.01 21.82 -4.44
CA SER A 422 9.79 22.96 -5.35
C SER A 422 9.94 24.31 -4.65
N ALA A 423 10.21 25.36 -5.43
CA ALA A 423 10.26 26.74 -4.93
C ALA A 423 8.96 27.16 -4.23
N ASP A 424 7.80 26.70 -4.74
CA ASP A 424 6.50 26.99 -4.13
C ASP A 424 6.34 26.29 -2.78
N LEU A 425 6.83 25.06 -2.63
CA LEU A 425 6.81 24.34 -1.35
C LEU A 425 7.73 25.02 -0.34
N LEU A 426 8.94 25.42 -0.75
CA LEU A 426 9.85 26.19 0.10
C LEU A 426 9.23 27.51 0.56
N ALA A 427 8.59 28.26 -0.35
CA ALA A 427 7.92 29.50 -0.01
C ALA A 427 6.72 29.31 0.95
N ARG A 428 6.04 28.17 0.88
CA ARG A 428 5.02 27.81 1.87
C ARG A 428 5.64 27.45 3.21
N ALA A 429 6.72 26.66 3.20
CA ALA A 429 7.42 26.21 4.39
C ALA A 429 7.99 27.41 5.19
N ALA A 430 8.56 28.40 4.53
CA ALA A 430 9.09 29.63 5.15
C ALA A 430 8.03 30.48 5.89
N ARG A 431 6.73 30.20 5.72
CA ARG A 431 5.65 30.85 6.52
C ARG A 431 5.44 30.19 7.88
N VAL A 432 5.99 29.01 8.08
CA VAL A 432 5.76 28.17 9.25
C VAL A 432 7.06 27.83 9.96
N ILE A 433 8.11 27.52 9.20
CA ILE A 433 9.46 27.19 9.69
C ILE A 433 10.35 28.43 9.55
N PRO A 434 11.14 28.81 10.57
CA PRO A 434 12.08 29.92 10.48
C PRO A 434 13.04 29.78 9.29
N ASP A 435 13.31 30.91 8.61
CA ASP A 435 14.12 30.94 7.39
C ASP A 435 15.56 30.42 7.59
N ASP A 436 16.15 30.66 8.77
CA ASP A 436 17.48 30.18 9.13
C ASP A 436 17.51 28.65 9.30
N GLU A 437 16.51 28.05 9.92
CA GLU A 437 16.39 26.60 10.08
C GLU A 437 16.15 25.92 8.72
N LEU A 438 15.22 26.44 7.90
CA LEU A 438 14.93 25.91 6.57
C LEU A 438 16.15 26.02 5.64
N SER A 439 16.85 27.18 5.67
CA SER A 439 18.05 27.40 4.88
C SER A 439 19.19 26.47 5.32
N PHE A 440 19.35 26.26 6.63
CA PHE A 440 20.34 25.34 7.17
C PHE A 440 20.07 23.89 6.71
N ALA A 441 18.83 23.41 6.77
CA ALA A 441 18.47 22.08 6.31
C ALA A 441 18.77 21.89 4.80
N CYS A 442 18.40 22.87 3.97
CA CYS A 442 18.73 22.86 2.54
C CYS A 442 20.24 22.84 2.29
N GLN A 443 20.99 23.67 3.03
CA GLN A 443 22.45 23.73 2.92
C GLN A 443 23.08 22.42 3.35
N GLN A 444 22.64 21.83 4.44
CA GLN A 444 23.11 20.51 4.94
C GLN A 444 22.91 19.41 3.90
N ALA A 445 21.73 19.35 3.26
CA ALA A 445 21.45 18.37 2.22
C ALA A 445 22.41 18.52 1.01
N VAL A 446 22.74 19.78 0.63
CA VAL A 446 23.66 20.08 -0.46
C VAL A 446 25.11 19.78 -0.09
N GLU A 447 25.55 20.19 1.11
CA GLU A 447 26.93 19.96 1.59
C GLU A 447 27.27 18.47 1.73
N LYS A 448 26.28 17.66 2.11
CA LYS A 448 26.40 16.20 2.14
C LYS A 448 26.32 15.54 0.75
N GLY A 449 26.04 16.31 -0.28
CA GLY A 449 25.86 15.80 -1.65
C GLY A 449 24.57 15.03 -1.88
N LEU A 450 23.62 15.08 -0.92
CA LEU A 450 22.33 14.35 -1.01
C LEU A 450 21.32 15.06 -1.90
N ALA A 451 21.44 16.36 -2.08
CA ALA A 451 20.57 17.16 -2.92
C ALA A 451 21.35 18.23 -3.69
N VAL A 452 20.74 18.75 -4.76
CA VAL A 452 21.31 19.79 -5.61
C VAL A 452 20.23 20.79 -6.00
N TRP A 453 20.62 22.08 -6.11
CA TRP A 453 19.73 23.11 -6.63
C TRP A 453 19.65 23.02 -8.17
N ASP A 454 18.44 22.85 -8.69
CA ASP A 454 18.17 22.84 -10.12
C ASP A 454 16.86 23.60 -10.41
N GLY A 455 16.94 24.66 -11.23
CA GLY A 455 15.78 25.46 -11.63
C GLY A 455 14.96 26.07 -10.48
N GLY A 456 15.58 26.29 -9.31
CA GLY A 456 14.93 26.81 -8.09
C GLY A 456 14.24 25.72 -7.23
N ALA A 457 14.32 24.47 -7.61
CA ALA A 457 13.94 23.31 -6.79
C ALA A 457 15.19 22.68 -6.16
N LEU A 458 15.03 22.08 -4.97
CA LEU A 458 16.06 21.27 -4.34
C LEU A 458 15.77 19.79 -4.64
N ARG A 459 16.56 19.20 -5.54
CA ARG A 459 16.34 17.84 -6.04
C ARG A 459 17.28 16.82 -5.43
N PRO A 460 16.83 15.60 -5.10
CA PRO A 460 17.72 14.53 -4.69
C PRO A 460 18.77 14.24 -5.75
N THR A 461 19.99 13.95 -5.32
CA THR A 461 21.04 13.40 -6.16
C THR A 461 20.94 11.88 -6.20
N HIS A 462 21.78 11.22 -6.98
CA HIS A 462 21.91 9.77 -6.93
C HIS A 462 22.29 9.27 -5.51
N LEU A 463 23.26 9.93 -4.85
CA LEU A 463 23.60 9.63 -3.46
C LEU A 463 22.41 9.87 -2.52
N GLY A 464 21.64 10.93 -2.72
CA GLY A 464 20.42 11.21 -1.94
C GLY A 464 19.32 10.16 -2.12
N TRP A 465 19.33 9.39 -3.21
CA TRP A 465 18.45 8.23 -3.37
C TRP A 465 18.94 7.01 -2.57
N LEU A 466 20.24 6.74 -2.59
CA LEU A 466 20.84 5.62 -1.85
C LEU A 466 20.79 5.87 -0.35
N GLU A 467 21.10 7.09 0.08
CA GLU A 467 21.07 7.53 1.48
C GLU A 467 19.73 8.21 1.83
N GLY A 468 18.63 7.66 1.31
CA GLY A 468 17.31 8.28 1.41
C GLY A 468 16.90 8.60 2.84
N ASN A 469 17.17 7.72 3.80
CA ASN A 469 16.83 7.93 5.22
C ASN A 469 17.56 9.14 5.80
N GLU A 470 18.80 9.40 5.40
CA GLU A 470 19.54 10.59 5.83
C GLU A 470 18.95 11.85 5.24
N LEU A 471 18.67 11.88 3.93
CA LEU A 471 18.03 13.01 3.25
C LEU A 471 16.65 13.32 3.85
N PHE A 472 15.82 12.32 4.03
CA PHE A 472 14.47 12.46 4.58
C PHE A 472 14.52 12.96 6.03
N GLY A 473 15.46 12.42 6.83
CA GLY A 473 15.69 12.81 8.22
C GLY A 473 16.06 14.29 8.38
N ILE A 474 16.85 14.87 7.46
CA ILE A 474 17.20 16.30 7.49
C ILE A 474 15.94 17.17 7.50
N PHE A 475 14.98 16.88 6.61
CA PHE A 475 13.74 17.66 6.50
C PHE A 475 12.70 17.29 7.57
N TRP A 476 12.62 16.02 7.98
CA TRP A 476 11.74 15.60 9.06
C TRP A 476 12.13 16.24 10.40
N ASN A 477 13.42 16.43 10.67
CA ASN A 477 13.91 17.07 11.90
C ASN A 477 13.43 18.51 12.05
N LEU A 478 12.99 19.17 10.98
CA LEU A 478 12.35 20.49 11.04
C LEU A 478 10.98 20.47 11.76
N ALA A 479 10.40 19.30 12.01
CA ALA A 479 9.19 19.14 12.82
C ALA A 479 9.39 19.59 14.27
N TYR A 480 10.62 19.51 14.76
CA TYR A 480 10.97 19.82 16.14
C TYR A 480 11.61 21.21 16.25
N GLU A 481 11.30 21.94 17.34
CA GLU A 481 11.99 23.18 17.66
C GLU A 481 13.41 22.85 18.11
N SER A 482 14.40 23.55 17.56
CA SER A 482 15.82 23.38 17.88
C SER A 482 16.20 23.98 19.24
#